data_3d51830e9d1295bc23e120973995289a
#
_entry.id   3d51830e9d1295bc23e120973995289a
#
_cell.length_a   1.000
_cell.length_b   1.000
_cell.length_c   1.000
_cell.angle_alpha   90.00
_cell.angle_beta   90.00
_cell.angle_gamma   90.00
#
_symmetry.space_group_name_H-M   'P 1'
#
loop_
_entity.id
_entity.type
_entity.pdbx_description
1 polymer ?
#
loop_
_entity_poly.entity_id
_entity_poly.type
_entity_poly.pdbx_seq_one_letter_code
_entity_poly.pdbx_strand_id
1 'polypeptide(L)'
;MTDTARPLRRTEIRQQNETLILQAAEKVFAEAGFGGATMQLIADMAGLPKANLHYYFATKEDLYRRVVQDIFEIWLHAADSMDQAPGPIEGIGAYIQAKMEISRRHPNGSKVWAFEVMHRAPCHSGLSGNHPARLDHGPRAAD
;
A
#
# COMPACT_ATOMS: atom_id res chain seq x y z
N MET A 1 -38.90 -13.21 -1.48
CA MET A 1 -37.76 -13.24 -2.44
C MET A 1 -36.53 -13.68 -1.69
N THR A 2 -36.22 -14.95 -1.77
CA THR A 2 -34.99 -15.52 -1.21
C THR A 2 -33.87 -15.23 -2.20
N ASP A 3 -33.00 -14.29 -1.80
CA ASP A 3 -31.74 -14.07 -2.49
C ASP A 3 -30.86 -15.31 -2.28
N THR A 4 -30.88 -16.19 -3.27
CA THR A 4 -30.05 -17.39 -3.27
C THR A 4 -28.63 -16.93 -3.62
N ALA A 5 -27.87 -16.56 -2.60
CA ALA A 5 -26.47 -16.22 -2.73
C ALA A 5 -25.76 -17.38 -3.46
N ARG A 6 -25.35 -17.11 -4.68
CA ARG A 6 -24.58 -18.03 -5.51
C ARG A 6 -23.31 -18.42 -4.76
N PRO A 7 -22.98 -19.71 -4.63
CA PRO A 7 -21.75 -20.12 -3.99
C PRO A 7 -20.54 -19.48 -4.69
N LEU A 8 -19.70 -18.79 -3.90
CA LEU A 8 -18.50 -18.13 -4.40
C LEU A 8 -17.56 -19.14 -5.05
N ARG A 9 -17.01 -18.77 -6.18
CA ARG A 9 -15.98 -19.58 -6.84
C ARG A 9 -14.72 -19.61 -5.98
N ARG A 10 -13.94 -20.67 -6.07
CA ARG A 10 -12.70 -20.86 -5.32
C ARG A 10 -11.74 -19.66 -5.45
N THR A 11 -11.70 -19.04 -6.60
CA THR A 11 -10.90 -17.83 -6.89
C THR A 11 -11.43 -16.61 -6.13
N GLU A 12 -12.75 -16.45 -6.03
CA GLU A 12 -13.40 -15.35 -5.32
C GLU A 12 -13.13 -15.44 -3.81
N ILE A 13 -13.23 -16.66 -3.25
CA ILE A 13 -12.89 -16.91 -1.83
C ILE A 13 -11.43 -16.57 -1.56
N ARG A 14 -10.52 -16.95 -2.46
CA ARG A 14 -9.10 -16.66 -2.33
C ARG A 14 -8.84 -15.15 -2.31
N GLN A 15 -9.45 -14.41 -3.22
CA GLN A 15 -9.32 -12.94 -3.29
C GLN A 15 -9.91 -12.26 -2.06
N GLN A 16 -11.06 -12.74 -1.56
CA GLN A 16 -11.66 -12.20 -0.34
C GLN A 16 -10.76 -12.41 0.88
N ASN A 17 -10.20 -13.61 1.03
CA ASN A 17 -9.29 -13.91 2.13
C ASN A 17 -8.01 -13.05 2.05
N GLU A 18 -7.43 -12.90 0.88
CA GLU A 18 -6.26 -12.03 0.67
C GLU A 18 -6.58 -10.59 1.06
N THR A 19 -7.72 -10.05 0.64
CA THR A 19 -8.18 -8.72 0.99
C THR A 19 -8.36 -8.56 2.51
N LEU A 20 -8.98 -9.52 3.17
CA LEU A 20 -9.16 -9.51 4.64
C LEU A 20 -7.81 -9.51 5.37
N ILE A 21 -6.86 -10.32 4.90
CA ILE A 21 -5.51 -10.37 5.47
C ILE A 21 -4.79 -9.02 5.31
N LEU A 22 -4.83 -8.43 4.12
CA LEU A 22 -4.17 -7.15 3.85
C LEU A 22 -4.77 -6.00 4.66
N GLN A 23 -6.10 -5.93 4.79
CA GLN A 23 -6.76 -4.93 5.62
C GLN A 23 -6.42 -5.09 7.11
N ALA A 24 -6.42 -6.32 7.61
CA ALA A 24 -6.04 -6.61 8.98
C ALA A 24 -4.55 -6.28 9.23
N ALA A 25 -3.68 -6.65 8.31
CA ALA A 25 -2.25 -6.36 8.38
C ALA A 25 -1.97 -4.85 8.40
N GLU A 26 -2.60 -4.10 7.51
CA GLU A 26 -2.48 -2.64 7.48
C GLU A 26 -2.86 -2.02 8.81
N LYS A 27 -3.96 -2.45 9.41
CA LYS A 27 -4.42 -1.96 10.71
C LYS A 27 -3.43 -2.31 11.83
N VAL A 28 -3.00 -3.56 11.91
CA VAL A 28 -2.06 -4.02 12.94
C VAL A 28 -0.70 -3.31 12.81
N PHE A 29 -0.18 -3.17 11.59
CA PHE A 29 1.07 -2.44 11.36
C PHE A 29 0.94 -0.95 11.70
N ALA A 30 -0.20 -0.32 11.43
CA ALA A 30 -0.45 1.07 11.79
C ALA A 30 -0.51 1.30 13.30
N GLU A 31 -1.04 0.35 14.05
CA GLU A 31 -1.21 0.45 15.51
C GLU A 31 0.02 0.01 16.30
N ALA A 32 0.63 -1.11 15.91
CA ALA A 32 1.72 -1.75 16.65
C ALA A 32 3.11 -1.56 16.02
N GLY A 33 3.18 -1.04 14.80
CA GLY A 33 4.40 -1.00 14.01
C GLY A 33 4.82 -2.39 13.51
N PHE A 34 5.87 -2.44 12.71
CA PHE A 34 6.40 -3.72 12.20
C PHE A 34 6.87 -4.64 13.34
N GLY A 35 7.61 -4.10 14.32
CA GLY A 35 8.17 -4.88 15.44
C GLY A 35 7.12 -5.45 16.36
N GLY A 36 6.04 -4.72 16.62
CA GLY A 36 4.95 -5.13 17.52
C GLY A 36 3.89 -6.00 16.84
N ALA A 37 3.85 -6.05 15.52
CA ALA A 37 2.93 -6.88 14.76
C ALA A 37 3.39 -8.34 14.76
N THR A 38 2.41 -9.26 14.87
CA THR A 38 2.64 -10.70 14.74
C THR A 38 1.65 -11.31 13.75
N MET A 39 2.04 -12.41 13.13
CA MET A 39 1.13 -13.15 12.23
C MET A 39 -0.14 -13.61 12.96
N GLN A 40 -0.03 -13.93 14.26
CA GLN A 40 -1.20 -14.30 15.07
C GLN A 40 -2.17 -13.14 15.27
N LEU A 41 -1.66 -11.94 15.60
CA LEU A 41 -2.51 -10.74 15.75
C LEU A 41 -3.24 -10.41 14.44
N ILE A 42 -2.55 -10.53 13.32
CA ILE A 42 -3.13 -10.27 12.00
C ILE A 42 -4.19 -11.33 11.67
N ALA A 43 -3.93 -12.60 11.96
CA ALA A 43 -4.88 -13.68 11.76
C ALA A 43 -6.16 -13.47 12.58
N ASP A 44 -6.01 -13.13 13.85
CA ASP A 44 -7.13 -12.87 14.77
C ASP A 44 -7.97 -11.68 14.27
N MET A 45 -7.30 -10.61 13.82
CA MET A 45 -7.96 -9.43 13.25
C MET A 45 -8.69 -9.74 11.94
N ALA A 46 -8.12 -10.60 11.10
CA ALA A 46 -8.73 -11.02 9.83
C ALA A 46 -9.87 -12.02 10.02
N GLY A 47 -9.98 -12.63 11.20
CA GLY A 47 -10.93 -13.70 11.46
C GLY A 47 -10.59 -15.00 10.73
N LEU A 48 -9.32 -15.26 10.47
CA LEU A 48 -8.82 -16.42 9.75
C LEU A 48 -7.81 -17.21 10.60
N PRO A 49 -7.68 -18.53 10.40
CA PRO A 49 -6.63 -19.31 11.02
C PRO A 49 -5.24 -18.81 10.58
N LYS A 50 -4.27 -18.83 11.50
CA LYS A 50 -2.88 -18.46 11.21
C LYS A 50 -2.28 -19.23 10.02
N ALA A 51 -2.63 -20.50 9.89
CA ALA A 51 -2.20 -21.33 8.76
C ALA A 51 -2.64 -20.75 7.40
N ASN A 52 -3.82 -20.11 7.34
CA ASN A 52 -4.28 -19.46 6.13
C ASN A 52 -3.41 -18.26 5.76
N LEU A 53 -2.95 -17.48 6.74
CA LEU A 53 -2.02 -16.38 6.48
C LEU A 53 -0.73 -16.88 5.84
N HIS A 54 -0.13 -17.92 6.41
CA HIS A 54 1.10 -18.51 5.89
C HIS A 54 0.95 -19.12 4.48
N TYR A 55 -0.27 -19.49 4.11
CA TYR A 55 -0.56 -19.93 2.74
C TYR A 55 -0.44 -18.78 1.72
N TYR A 56 -0.85 -17.55 2.10
CA TYR A 56 -0.78 -16.37 1.23
C TYR A 56 0.55 -15.64 1.36
N PHE A 57 1.08 -15.54 2.56
CA PHE A 57 2.31 -14.81 2.90
C PHE A 57 3.18 -15.67 3.83
N ALA A 58 4.33 -16.08 3.34
CA ALA A 58 5.21 -16.98 4.08
C ALA A 58 5.73 -16.35 5.38
N THR A 59 6.04 -15.04 5.36
CA THR A 59 6.62 -14.30 6.49
C THR A 59 5.88 -12.98 6.75
N LYS A 60 6.09 -12.43 7.95
CA LYS A 60 5.62 -11.09 8.31
C LYS A 60 6.24 -10.02 7.40
N GLU A 61 7.49 -10.20 7.01
CA GLU A 61 8.22 -9.31 6.11
C GLU A 61 7.58 -9.28 4.72
N ASP A 62 7.18 -10.41 4.19
CA ASP A 62 6.50 -10.50 2.89
C ASP A 62 5.15 -9.81 2.92
N LEU A 63 4.39 -10.01 4.00
CA LEU A 63 3.10 -9.35 4.22
C LEU A 63 3.27 -7.83 4.36
N TYR A 64 4.24 -7.38 5.14
CA TYR A 64 4.54 -5.97 5.31
C TYR A 64 4.95 -5.32 3.98
N ARG A 65 5.83 -5.96 3.22
CA ARG A 65 6.25 -5.48 1.90
C ARG A 65 5.05 -5.30 0.97
N ARG A 66 4.14 -6.23 0.95
CA ARG A 66 2.93 -6.14 0.12
C ARG A 66 2.04 -4.98 0.57
N VAL A 67 1.84 -4.80 1.87
CA VAL A 67 1.06 -3.67 2.41
C VAL A 67 1.70 -2.34 2.01
N VAL A 68 3.00 -2.19 2.20
CA VAL A 68 3.73 -0.96 1.82
C VAL A 68 3.66 -0.71 0.31
N GLN A 69 3.78 -1.75 -0.50
CA GLN A 69 3.69 -1.65 -1.96
C GLN A 69 2.30 -1.18 -2.40
N ASP A 70 1.24 -1.75 -1.86
CA ASP A 70 -0.14 -1.36 -2.19
C ASP A 70 -0.41 0.11 -1.81
N ILE A 71 0.10 0.55 -0.65
CA ILE A 71 0.02 1.94 -0.21
C ILE A 71 0.81 2.86 -1.14
N PHE A 72 2.02 2.46 -1.51
CA PHE A 72 2.87 3.21 -2.42
C PHE A 72 2.20 3.45 -3.77
N GLU A 73 1.54 2.43 -4.33
CA GLU A 73 0.80 2.56 -5.58
C GLU A 73 -0.34 3.60 -5.47
N ILE A 74 -1.08 3.60 -4.35
CA ILE A 74 -2.12 4.60 -4.09
C ILE A 74 -1.52 6.02 -4.05
N TRP A 75 -0.37 6.19 -3.40
CA TRP A 75 0.30 7.48 -3.30
C TRP A 75 0.90 7.93 -4.63
N LEU A 76 1.36 6.98 -5.45
CA LEU A 76 1.88 7.28 -6.78
C LEU A 76 0.79 7.86 -7.70
N HIS A 77 -0.42 7.30 -7.66
CA HIS A 77 -1.54 7.81 -8.44
C HIS A 77 -1.92 9.26 -8.10
N ALA A 78 -1.61 9.74 -6.88
CA ALA A 78 -1.78 11.14 -6.55
C ALA A 78 -0.88 12.07 -7.38
N ALA A 79 0.29 11.61 -7.79
CA ALA A 79 1.20 12.37 -8.62
C ALA A 79 0.66 12.57 -10.05
N ASP A 80 -0.11 11.63 -10.56
CA ASP A 80 -0.72 11.71 -11.89
C ASP A 80 -1.65 12.93 -12.02
N SER A 81 -2.22 13.39 -10.91
CA SER A 81 -3.08 14.57 -10.88
C SER A 81 -2.35 15.88 -11.25
N MET A 82 -1.03 15.92 -11.02
CA MET A 82 -0.21 17.07 -11.40
C MET A 82 -0.05 17.16 -12.93
N ASP A 83 0.16 16.01 -13.56
CA ASP A 83 0.42 15.95 -15.00
C ASP A 83 -0.83 16.24 -15.84
N GLN A 84 -2.01 16.04 -15.27
CA GLN A 84 -3.29 16.31 -15.92
C GLN A 84 -3.78 17.75 -15.76
N ALA A 85 -3.11 18.55 -14.94
CA ALA A 85 -3.51 19.93 -14.68
C ALA A 85 -3.05 20.89 -15.79
N PRO A 86 -3.82 21.99 -16.05
CA PRO A 86 -3.48 22.92 -17.12
C PRO A 86 -2.26 23.80 -16.83
N GLY A 87 -1.81 23.87 -15.58
CA GLY A 87 -0.64 24.66 -15.18
C GLY A 87 -0.04 24.21 -13.85
N PRO A 88 1.15 24.74 -13.50
CA PRO A 88 1.89 24.27 -12.32
C PRO A 88 1.19 24.58 -10.99
N ILE A 89 0.49 25.69 -10.87
CA ILE A 89 -0.22 26.09 -9.65
C ILE A 89 -1.42 25.15 -9.45
N GLU A 90 -2.20 24.93 -10.49
CA GLU A 90 -3.34 24.03 -10.51
C GLU A 90 -2.87 22.58 -10.25
N GLY A 91 -1.72 22.19 -10.79
CA GLY A 91 -1.09 20.88 -10.57
C GLY A 91 -0.73 20.63 -9.10
N ILE A 92 -0.11 21.60 -8.46
CA ILE A 92 0.22 21.54 -7.03
C ILE A 92 -1.07 21.46 -6.19
N GLY A 93 -2.07 22.27 -6.50
CA GLY A 93 -3.37 22.25 -5.84
C GLY A 93 -4.05 20.87 -5.95
N ALA A 94 -4.10 20.33 -7.15
CA ALA A 94 -4.67 18.99 -7.40
C ALA A 94 -3.91 17.88 -6.65
N TYR A 95 -2.59 17.95 -6.61
CA TYR A 95 -1.76 17.00 -5.87
C TYR A 95 -2.01 17.06 -4.36
N ILE A 96 -2.08 18.25 -3.79
CA ILE A 96 -2.38 18.44 -2.36
C ILE A 96 -3.76 17.87 -2.03
N GLN A 97 -4.79 18.18 -2.84
CA GLN A 97 -6.13 17.63 -2.66
C GLN A 97 -6.16 16.11 -2.74
N ALA A 98 -5.47 15.52 -3.73
CA ALA A 98 -5.37 14.07 -3.86
C ALA A 98 -4.72 13.44 -2.64
N LYS A 99 -3.64 14.01 -2.12
CA LYS A 99 -2.97 13.54 -0.90
C LYS A 99 -3.85 13.64 0.34
N MET A 100 -4.57 14.74 0.52
CA MET A 100 -5.50 14.90 1.63
C MET A 100 -6.62 13.85 1.56
N GLU A 101 -7.16 13.59 0.38
CA GLU A 101 -8.20 12.60 0.17
C GLU A 101 -7.69 11.17 0.45
N ILE A 102 -6.49 10.83 0.02
CA ILE A 102 -5.86 9.54 0.34
C ILE A 102 -5.71 9.39 1.86
N SER A 103 -5.21 10.40 2.55
CA SER A 103 -5.05 10.37 4.01
C SER A 103 -6.39 10.20 4.74
N ARG A 104 -7.45 10.78 4.21
CA ARG A 104 -8.80 10.65 4.75
C ARG A 104 -9.40 9.26 4.50
N ARG A 105 -9.21 8.71 3.32
CA ARG A 105 -9.75 7.39 2.93
C ARG A 105 -8.94 6.22 3.47
N HIS A 106 -7.62 6.41 3.60
CA HIS A 106 -6.68 5.37 4.01
C HIS A 106 -5.83 5.82 5.21
N PRO A 107 -6.45 6.06 6.38
CA PRO A 107 -5.73 6.58 7.55
C PRO A 107 -4.66 5.62 8.07
N ASN A 108 -4.95 4.31 8.08
CA ASN A 108 -3.98 3.30 8.51
C ASN A 108 -2.83 3.17 7.51
N GLY A 109 -3.12 3.12 6.22
CA GLY A 109 -2.11 3.11 5.17
C GLY A 109 -1.20 4.34 5.23
N SER A 110 -1.76 5.51 5.47
CA SER A 110 -0.99 6.74 5.63
C SER A 110 -0.04 6.70 6.83
N LYS A 111 -0.46 6.09 7.94
CA LYS A 111 0.42 5.88 9.12
C LYS A 111 1.56 4.91 8.80
N VAL A 112 1.26 3.79 8.17
CA VAL A 112 2.29 2.81 7.76
C VAL A 112 3.30 3.45 6.82
N TRP A 113 2.82 4.22 5.85
CA TRP A 113 3.68 4.94 4.92
C TRP A 113 4.58 5.97 5.60
N ALA A 114 4.02 6.78 6.50
CA ALA A 114 4.79 7.76 7.27
C ALA A 114 5.87 7.07 8.12
N PHE A 115 5.54 5.96 8.73
CA PHE A 115 6.48 5.16 9.51
C PHE A 115 7.63 4.62 8.65
N GLU A 116 7.31 4.07 7.47
CA GLU A 116 8.30 3.55 6.53
C GLU A 116 9.26 4.63 6.06
N VAL A 117 8.73 5.80 5.69
CA VAL A 117 9.54 6.94 5.22
C VAL A 117 10.46 7.47 6.32
N MET A 118 9.95 7.57 7.56
CA MET A 118 10.75 8.11 8.68
C MET A 118 11.82 7.15 9.18
N HIS A 119 11.57 5.85 9.15
CA HIS A 119 12.44 4.85 9.77
C HIS A 119 13.30 4.08 8.79
N ARG A 120 13.16 4.31 7.47
CA ARG A 120 13.86 3.57 6.42
C ARG A 120 13.86 2.06 6.71
N ALA A 121 12.66 1.50 6.87
CA ALA A 121 12.54 0.09 7.21
C ALA A 121 13.27 -0.79 6.18
N PRO A 122 13.79 -1.95 6.58
CA PRO A 122 14.61 -2.84 5.73
C PRO A 122 13.93 -3.27 4.43
N CYS A 123 12.62 -3.12 4.33
CA CYS A 123 11.85 -3.47 3.15
C CYS A 123 12.02 -2.50 1.96
N HIS A 124 12.66 -1.35 2.17
CA HIS A 124 12.84 -0.35 1.11
C HIS A 124 13.90 -0.75 0.08
N SER A 125 14.81 -1.63 0.42
CA SER A 125 15.89 -2.07 -0.48
C SER A 125 15.40 -2.88 -1.69
N GLY A 126 14.18 -3.39 -1.68
CA GLY A 126 13.57 -4.12 -2.79
C GLY A 126 12.74 -3.28 -3.77
N LEU A 127 12.34 -2.06 -3.36
CA LEU A 127 11.51 -1.18 -4.21
C LEU A 127 12.35 -0.26 -5.11
N SER A 128 13.66 -0.13 -4.82
CA SER A 128 14.58 0.73 -5.58
C SER A 128 15.06 0.13 -6.91
N GLY A 129 14.67 -1.11 -7.24
CA GLY A 129 15.22 -1.83 -8.39
C GLY A 129 14.54 -1.54 -9.74
N ASN A 130 13.47 -0.76 -9.80
CA ASN A 130 12.75 -0.57 -11.06
C ASN A 130 12.23 0.86 -11.26
N HIS A 131 13.07 1.84 -10.95
CA HIS A 131 12.80 3.20 -11.42
C HIS A 131 13.36 3.34 -12.83
N PRO A 132 12.56 3.67 -13.86
CA PRO A 132 13.11 3.98 -15.18
C PRO A 132 14.06 5.17 -15.04
N ALA A 133 15.18 5.05 -15.71
CA ALA A 133 16.29 5.97 -15.68
C ALA A 133 15.83 7.43 -15.70
N ARG A 134 16.37 8.22 -14.77
CA ARG A 134 16.30 9.67 -14.82
C ARG A 134 16.71 10.13 -16.21
N LEU A 135 15.88 10.95 -16.82
CA LEU A 135 16.29 11.74 -17.95
C LEU A 135 17.44 12.66 -17.48
N ASP A 136 18.63 12.29 -17.89
CA ASP A 136 19.85 13.06 -17.68
C ASP A 136 19.73 14.36 -18.49
N HIS A 137 19.37 15.44 -17.83
CA HIS A 137 19.46 16.77 -18.39
C HIS A 137 20.90 17.26 -18.14
N GLY A 138 21.82 16.79 -18.98
CA GLY A 138 23.16 17.34 -19.08
C GLY A 138 23.10 18.81 -19.40
N PRO A 139 24.05 19.63 -18.86
CA PRO A 139 24.09 21.05 -19.13
C PRO A 139 24.38 21.29 -20.61
N ARG A 140 23.50 22.02 -21.28
CA ARG A 140 23.82 22.59 -22.60
C ARG A 140 24.93 23.60 -22.42
N ALA A 141 26.07 23.27 -22.97
CA ALA A 141 27.14 24.23 -23.16
C ALA A 141 26.64 25.40 -24.05
N ALA A 142 26.85 26.60 -23.56
CA ALA A 142 26.69 27.82 -24.34
C ALA A 142 27.87 27.95 -25.30
N ASP A 143 27.55 28.20 -26.57
CA ASP A 143 28.37 28.98 -27.51
C ASP A 143 27.53 30.14 -28.00
#